data_d6eec85469793c9a3b8288689783ba65
#
_entry.id   d6eec85469793c9a3b8288689783ba65
#
_cell.length_a   1.000
_cell.length_b   1.000
_cell.length_c   1.000
_cell.angle_alpha   90.00
_cell.angle_beta   90.00
_cell.angle_gamma   90.00
#
_symmetry.space_group_name_H-M   'P 1'
#
loop_
_entity.id
_entity.type
_entity.pdbx_description
1 polymer ?
#
loop_
_entity_poly.entity_id
_entity_poly.type
_entity_poly.pdbx_seq_one_letter_code
_entity_poly.pdbx_strand_id
1 'polypeptide(L)'
;MLSSLFFILIGSIGLFFGSEWLVEGSKNIAKKFNISDLAIGLTVVSVGTSAPELIVGLISAFQGYTDFVLGNVLGSNIANIGLAIGLPALFFKIKFDLNDAIMPFAYNIFSCLILYIFLFDNTISFSEAQSLILVFFIYIIASFLRPNITSCDGELENEKDLCLKKAVLRIVGGSAMLYYGSLLFVDNGAIPLVEVFGFSEKAIGMTVVAIGTSLPELFVTLMALYKKEVGISLGNIIGSNIFNILFVLSTISLISPIEGASNVIFELFLGVVFLLFLMLFIFIGKGLNKAESLLLILG
;
A
#
# COMPACT_ATOMS: atom_id res chain seq x y z
N MET A 1 25.66 12.06 -9.74
CA MET A 1 25.19 11.16 -10.80
C MET A 1 25.64 9.69 -10.59
N LEU A 2 26.94 9.36 -10.58
CA LEU A 2 27.37 7.97 -10.41
C LEU A 2 26.96 7.39 -9.05
N SER A 3 27.10 8.15 -7.98
CA SER A 3 26.62 7.80 -6.63
C SER A 3 25.11 7.56 -6.57
N SER A 4 24.32 8.41 -7.22
CA SER A 4 22.87 8.28 -7.27
C SER A 4 22.43 7.01 -7.98
N LEU A 5 23.06 6.67 -9.11
CA LEU A 5 22.83 5.42 -9.83
C LEU A 5 23.20 4.19 -8.99
N PHE A 6 24.27 4.27 -8.21
CA PHE A 6 24.68 3.21 -7.28
C PHE A 6 23.62 2.99 -6.18
N PHE A 7 23.09 4.08 -5.59
CA PHE A 7 22.04 3.97 -4.57
C PHE A 7 20.71 3.48 -5.15
N ILE A 8 20.34 3.88 -6.38
CA ILE A 8 19.19 3.33 -7.10
C ILE A 8 19.35 1.81 -7.27
N LEU A 9 20.52 1.35 -7.68
CA LEU A 9 20.77 -0.09 -7.87
C LEU A 9 20.67 -0.86 -6.55
N ILE A 10 21.33 -0.39 -5.48
CA ILE A 10 21.27 -1.06 -4.16
C ILE A 10 19.85 -1.01 -3.60
N GLY A 11 19.17 0.14 -3.70
CA GLY A 11 17.77 0.28 -3.28
C GLY A 11 16.86 -0.70 -4.02
N SER A 12 17.02 -0.83 -5.34
CA SER A 12 16.25 -1.81 -6.14
C SER A 12 16.51 -3.25 -5.71
N ILE A 13 17.75 -3.61 -5.37
CA ILE A 13 18.09 -4.94 -4.85
C ILE A 13 17.39 -5.17 -3.50
N GLY A 14 17.43 -4.17 -2.61
CA GLY A 14 16.73 -4.22 -1.32
C GLY A 14 15.22 -4.39 -1.47
N LEU A 15 14.59 -3.63 -2.38
CA LEU A 15 13.17 -3.73 -2.69
C LEU A 15 12.82 -5.11 -3.28
N PHE A 16 13.63 -5.65 -4.18
CA PHE A 16 13.40 -6.96 -4.79
C PHE A 16 13.44 -8.09 -3.74
N PHE A 17 14.53 -8.21 -2.98
CA PHE A 17 14.65 -9.27 -1.97
C PHE A 17 13.73 -9.05 -0.78
N GLY A 18 13.47 -7.80 -0.41
CA GLY A 18 12.51 -7.46 0.64
C GLY A 18 11.10 -7.90 0.28
N SER A 19 10.66 -7.64 -0.96
CA SER A 19 9.35 -8.08 -1.45
C SER A 19 9.25 -9.60 -1.52
N GLU A 20 10.30 -10.29 -1.97
CA GLU A 20 10.34 -11.75 -1.99
C GLU A 20 10.19 -12.34 -0.59
N TRP A 21 10.94 -11.85 0.38
CA TRP A 21 10.89 -12.33 1.77
C TRP A 21 9.53 -12.05 2.40
N LEU A 22 8.96 -10.86 2.19
CA LEU A 22 7.65 -10.50 2.73
C LEU A 22 6.54 -11.40 2.17
N VAL A 23 6.49 -11.60 0.85
CA VAL A 23 5.48 -12.44 0.19
C VAL A 23 5.60 -13.90 0.65
N GLU A 24 6.82 -14.47 0.66
CA GLU A 24 7.01 -15.85 1.09
C GLU A 24 6.72 -16.06 2.58
N GLY A 25 7.16 -15.13 3.43
CA GLY A 25 6.88 -15.17 4.86
C GLY A 25 5.38 -15.13 5.14
N SER A 26 4.67 -14.24 4.46
CA SER A 26 3.21 -14.07 4.59
C SER A 26 2.45 -15.29 4.09
N LYS A 27 2.80 -15.85 2.93
CA LYS A 27 2.23 -17.10 2.41
C LYS A 27 2.39 -18.26 3.40
N ASN A 28 3.56 -18.39 4.03
CA ASN A 28 3.80 -19.45 5.03
C ASN A 28 2.94 -19.27 6.29
N ILE A 29 2.72 -18.03 6.74
CA ILE A 29 1.80 -17.75 7.85
C ILE A 29 0.36 -18.05 7.43
N ALA A 30 -0.07 -17.62 6.25
CA ALA A 30 -1.39 -17.89 5.71
C ALA A 30 -1.70 -19.39 5.69
N LYS A 31 -0.79 -20.20 5.12
CA LYS A 31 -0.91 -21.67 5.11
C LYS A 31 -0.98 -22.27 6.51
N LYS A 32 -0.09 -21.84 7.42
CA LYS A 32 0.02 -22.41 8.77
C LYS A 32 -1.23 -22.16 9.62
N PHE A 33 -1.84 -20.99 9.50
CA PHE A 33 -3.02 -20.60 10.27
C PHE A 33 -4.33 -20.74 9.49
N ASN A 34 -4.28 -21.32 8.29
CA ASN A 34 -5.43 -21.46 7.39
C ASN A 34 -6.15 -20.12 7.12
N ILE A 35 -5.36 -19.06 6.91
CA ILE A 35 -5.80 -17.72 6.57
C ILE A 35 -5.76 -17.59 5.04
N SER A 36 -6.73 -16.90 4.42
CA SER A 36 -6.70 -16.66 2.98
C SER A 36 -5.55 -15.73 2.58
N ASP A 37 -5.00 -15.93 1.36
CA ASP A 37 -3.94 -15.08 0.81
C ASP A 37 -4.38 -13.62 0.70
N LEU A 38 -5.66 -13.40 0.43
CA LEU A 38 -6.25 -12.06 0.45
C LEU A 38 -6.22 -11.45 1.85
N ALA A 39 -6.63 -12.18 2.90
CA ALA A 39 -6.66 -11.66 4.26
C ALA A 39 -5.25 -11.35 4.79
N ILE A 40 -4.25 -12.18 4.48
CA ILE A 40 -2.85 -11.90 4.86
C ILE A 40 -2.30 -10.69 4.08
N GLY A 41 -2.69 -10.54 2.81
CA GLY A 41 -2.38 -9.37 1.99
C GLY A 41 -2.97 -8.09 2.57
N LEU A 42 -4.27 -8.12 2.91
CA LEU A 42 -5.01 -7.00 3.51
C LEU A 42 -4.48 -6.56 4.89
N THR A 43 -3.71 -7.38 5.56
CA THR A 43 -3.27 -7.15 6.94
C THR A 43 -1.76 -7.11 7.08
N VAL A 44 -1.10 -8.26 7.14
CA VAL A 44 0.34 -8.35 7.44
C VAL A 44 1.19 -7.71 6.35
N VAL A 45 0.85 -7.97 5.08
CA VAL A 45 1.63 -7.45 3.95
C VAL A 45 1.46 -5.95 3.84
N SER A 46 0.22 -5.45 3.88
CA SER A 46 -0.07 -4.02 3.78
C SER A 46 0.56 -3.21 4.93
N VAL A 47 0.52 -3.71 6.17
CA VAL A 47 1.22 -3.08 7.30
C VAL A 47 2.73 -3.04 7.07
N GLY A 48 3.30 -4.12 6.52
CA GLY A 48 4.73 -4.22 6.25
C GLY A 48 5.22 -3.27 5.14
N THR A 49 4.39 -3.02 4.13
CA THR A 49 4.74 -2.12 3.02
C THR A 49 4.48 -0.66 3.34
N SER A 50 3.41 -0.34 4.09
CA SER A 50 3.04 1.04 4.44
C SER A 50 3.71 1.55 5.73
N ALA A 51 4.71 0.84 6.26
CA ALA A 51 5.54 1.35 7.34
C ALA A 51 6.28 2.67 7.00
N PRO A 52 6.79 2.86 5.76
CA PRO A 52 7.39 4.13 5.36
C PRO A 52 6.43 5.31 5.50
N GLU A 53 5.18 5.17 5.04
CA GLU A 53 4.16 6.21 5.12
C GLU A 53 3.90 6.63 6.57
N LEU A 54 3.82 5.65 7.49
CA LEU A 54 3.65 5.93 8.90
C LEU A 54 4.85 6.70 9.47
N ILE A 55 6.08 6.27 9.16
CA ILE A 55 7.30 6.88 9.68
C ILE A 55 7.46 8.30 9.13
N VAL A 56 7.30 8.48 7.82
CA VAL A 56 7.37 9.80 7.16
C VAL A 56 6.29 10.72 7.71
N GLY A 57 5.06 10.23 7.85
CA GLY A 57 3.96 11.00 8.43
C GLY A 57 4.21 11.42 9.87
N LEU A 58 4.74 10.53 10.72
CA LEU A 58 5.11 10.86 12.11
C LEU A 58 6.20 11.92 12.17
N ILE A 59 7.27 11.77 11.37
CA ILE A 59 8.37 12.76 11.32
C ILE A 59 7.83 14.12 10.89
N SER A 60 6.99 14.16 9.84
CA SER A 60 6.38 15.39 9.33
C SER A 60 5.48 16.06 10.37
N ALA A 61 4.69 15.29 11.10
CA ALA A 61 3.84 15.80 12.17
C ALA A 61 4.65 16.38 13.33
N PHE A 62 5.74 15.72 13.75
CA PHE A 62 6.64 16.25 14.78
C PHE A 62 7.37 17.55 14.34
N GLN A 63 7.53 17.75 13.05
CA GLN A 63 8.09 18.99 12.46
C GLN A 63 7.02 20.07 12.22
N GLY A 64 5.75 19.79 12.49
CA GLY A 64 4.63 20.72 12.32
C GLY A 64 4.05 20.76 10.88
N TYR A 65 4.44 19.84 10.00
CA TYR A 65 3.96 19.76 8.62
C TYR A 65 2.75 18.82 8.49
N THR A 66 1.66 19.12 9.18
CA THR A 66 0.46 18.26 9.21
C THR A 66 -0.27 18.19 7.86
N ASP A 67 -0.29 19.28 7.09
CA ASP A 67 -0.85 19.30 5.72
C ASP A 67 -0.15 18.30 4.79
N PHE A 68 1.17 18.14 4.96
CA PHE A 68 1.95 17.17 4.18
C PHE A 68 1.50 15.74 4.45
N VAL A 69 1.10 15.42 5.69
CA VAL A 69 0.65 14.07 6.07
C VAL A 69 -0.58 13.65 5.27
N LEU A 70 -1.59 14.53 5.15
CA LEU A 70 -2.79 14.26 4.35
C LEU A 70 -2.45 14.04 2.88
N GLY A 71 -1.63 14.95 2.30
CA GLY A 71 -1.19 14.84 0.91
C GLY A 71 -0.41 13.55 0.64
N ASN A 72 0.50 13.16 1.54
CA ASN A 72 1.26 11.92 1.42
C ASN A 72 0.36 10.69 1.47
N VAL A 73 -0.55 10.59 2.43
CA VAL A 73 -1.47 9.44 2.58
C VAL A 73 -2.42 9.32 1.38
N LEU A 74 -3.03 10.40 0.95
CA LEU A 74 -3.96 10.38 -0.19
C LEU A 74 -3.22 10.17 -1.51
N GLY A 75 -2.05 10.78 -1.68
CA GLY A 75 -1.18 10.56 -2.83
C GLY A 75 -0.71 9.11 -2.94
N SER A 76 -0.28 8.49 -1.82
CA SER A 76 0.07 7.06 -1.79
C SER A 76 -1.12 6.17 -2.15
N ASN A 77 -2.33 6.50 -1.69
CA ASN A 77 -3.53 5.73 -2.03
C ASN A 77 -3.85 5.79 -3.53
N ILE A 78 -3.67 6.94 -4.17
CA ILE A 78 -3.81 7.07 -5.62
C ILE A 78 -2.70 6.31 -6.34
N ALA A 79 -1.44 6.46 -5.90
CA ALA A 79 -0.29 5.77 -6.47
C ALA A 79 -0.41 4.24 -6.35
N ASN A 80 -0.96 3.74 -5.26
CA ASN A 80 -1.22 2.32 -5.05
C ASN A 80 -2.18 1.76 -6.12
N ILE A 81 -3.25 2.47 -6.45
CA ILE A 81 -4.21 2.02 -7.48
C ILE A 81 -3.67 2.31 -8.88
N GLY A 82 -3.17 3.51 -9.13
CA GLY A 82 -2.70 3.92 -10.46
C GLY A 82 -1.41 3.20 -10.87
N LEU A 83 -0.42 3.21 -9.98
CA LEU A 83 0.93 2.72 -10.28
C LEU A 83 1.16 1.32 -9.74
N ALA A 84 0.94 1.08 -8.42
CA ALA A 84 1.38 -0.17 -7.81
C ALA A 84 0.56 -1.40 -8.23
N ILE A 85 -0.68 -1.25 -8.73
CA ILE A 85 -1.40 -2.33 -9.42
C ILE A 85 -1.49 -2.11 -10.94
N GLY A 86 -1.63 -0.87 -11.41
CA GLY A 86 -1.73 -0.56 -12.84
C GLY A 86 -0.50 -0.98 -13.63
N LEU A 87 0.71 -0.67 -13.16
CA LEU A 87 1.96 -1.03 -13.84
C LEU A 87 2.18 -2.55 -13.92
N PRO A 88 2.06 -3.34 -12.82
CA PRO A 88 2.13 -4.79 -12.89
C PRO A 88 1.09 -5.43 -13.82
N ALA A 89 -0.11 -4.88 -13.89
CA ALA A 89 -1.18 -5.42 -14.73
C ALA A 89 -0.91 -5.28 -16.25
N LEU A 90 0.07 -4.47 -16.66
CA LEU A 90 0.56 -4.46 -18.05
C LEU A 90 1.31 -5.74 -18.43
N PHE A 91 1.97 -6.36 -17.46
CA PHE A 91 2.84 -7.53 -17.65
C PHE A 91 2.17 -8.84 -17.23
N PHE A 92 1.33 -8.78 -16.20
CA PHE A 92 0.66 -9.92 -15.62
C PHE A 92 -0.85 -9.85 -15.86
N LYS A 93 -1.45 -10.96 -16.23
CA LYS A 93 -2.91 -11.07 -16.33
C LYS A 93 -3.48 -11.28 -14.92
N ILE A 94 -4.12 -10.26 -14.39
CA ILE A 94 -4.67 -10.28 -13.03
C ILE A 94 -6.15 -10.69 -13.15
N LYS A 95 -6.51 -11.81 -12.51
CA LYS A 95 -7.90 -12.26 -12.39
C LYS A 95 -8.26 -12.32 -10.91
N PHE A 96 -9.39 -11.76 -10.55
CA PHE A 96 -9.90 -11.76 -9.19
C PHE A 96 -11.24 -12.50 -9.13
N ASP A 97 -11.48 -13.20 -8.00
CA ASP A 97 -12.83 -13.63 -7.66
C ASP A 97 -13.61 -12.41 -7.12
N LEU A 98 -14.78 -12.16 -7.70
CA LEU A 98 -15.64 -11.04 -7.32
C LEU A 98 -16.11 -11.15 -5.88
N ASN A 99 -16.40 -12.36 -5.41
CA ASN A 99 -16.89 -12.59 -4.05
C ASN A 99 -15.82 -12.23 -3.01
N ASP A 100 -14.55 -12.44 -3.35
CA ASP A 100 -13.43 -12.10 -2.48
C ASP A 100 -13.15 -10.58 -2.48
N ALA A 101 -13.35 -9.92 -3.61
CA ALA A 101 -13.02 -8.51 -3.79
C ALA A 101 -14.05 -7.54 -3.18
N ILE A 102 -15.36 -7.88 -3.16
CA ILE A 102 -16.45 -6.97 -2.76
C ILE A 102 -16.21 -6.34 -1.37
N MET A 103 -15.92 -7.16 -0.37
CA MET A 103 -15.80 -6.65 1.02
C MET A 103 -14.57 -5.75 1.22
N PRO A 104 -13.37 -6.09 0.74
CA PRO A 104 -12.23 -5.18 0.80
C PRO A 104 -12.50 -3.83 0.14
N PHE A 105 -13.14 -3.82 -1.05
CA PHE A 105 -13.53 -2.58 -1.70
C PHE A 105 -14.55 -1.79 -0.88
N ALA A 106 -15.56 -2.46 -0.29
CA ALA A 106 -16.55 -1.81 0.56
C ALA A 106 -15.89 -1.15 1.79
N TYR A 107 -14.94 -1.83 2.45
CA TYR A 107 -14.18 -1.25 3.56
C TYR A 107 -13.33 -0.06 3.13
N ASN A 108 -12.71 -0.11 1.95
CA ASN A 108 -11.90 1.00 1.44
C ASN A 108 -12.78 2.22 1.12
N ILE A 109 -13.92 2.02 0.44
CA ILE A 109 -14.89 3.10 0.20
C ILE A 109 -15.40 3.67 1.51
N PHE A 110 -15.72 2.80 2.48
CA PHE A 110 -16.20 3.23 3.80
C PHE A 110 -15.14 4.05 4.55
N SER A 111 -13.85 3.67 4.49
CA SER A 111 -12.77 4.46 5.08
C SER A 111 -12.63 5.84 4.42
N CYS A 112 -12.78 5.94 3.10
CA CYS A 112 -12.79 7.22 2.39
C CYS A 112 -14.00 8.09 2.78
N LEU A 113 -15.18 7.49 2.94
CA LEU A 113 -16.39 8.22 3.35
C LEU A 113 -16.29 8.75 4.79
N ILE A 114 -15.78 7.95 5.73
CA ILE A 114 -15.56 8.42 7.11
C ILE A 114 -14.55 9.57 7.10
N LEU A 115 -13.45 9.42 6.38
CA LEU A 115 -12.45 10.47 6.27
C LEU A 115 -13.06 11.75 5.68
N TYR A 116 -13.85 11.64 4.61
CA TYR A 116 -14.55 12.79 4.01
C TYR A 116 -15.45 13.52 5.02
N ILE A 117 -16.18 12.77 5.86
CA ILE A 117 -17.04 13.35 6.91
C ILE A 117 -16.21 14.10 7.95
N PHE A 118 -15.08 13.51 8.39
CA PHE A 118 -14.22 14.13 9.39
C PHE A 118 -13.47 15.36 8.87
N LEU A 119 -13.16 15.39 7.57
CA LEU A 119 -12.53 16.55 6.95
C LEU A 119 -13.49 17.74 6.69
N PHE A 120 -14.76 17.63 7.09
CA PHE A 120 -15.75 18.68 6.82
C PHE A 120 -15.48 19.98 7.58
N ASP A 121 -14.86 19.90 8.76
CA ASP A 121 -14.42 21.04 9.57
C ASP A 121 -12.92 21.39 9.37
N ASN A 122 -12.28 20.82 8.32
CA ASN A 122 -10.88 20.99 7.96
C ASN A 122 -9.86 20.45 8.98
N THR A 123 -10.28 19.64 9.95
CA THR A 123 -9.39 19.09 10.97
C THR A 123 -9.70 17.62 11.21
N ILE A 124 -8.71 16.85 11.63
CA ILE A 124 -8.94 15.53 12.23
C ILE A 124 -8.61 15.64 13.71
N SER A 125 -9.65 15.69 14.53
CA SER A 125 -9.56 15.81 15.97
C SER A 125 -9.10 14.50 16.64
N PHE A 126 -8.69 14.60 17.91
CA PHE A 126 -8.33 13.44 18.71
C PHE A 126 -9.46 12.39 18.82
N SER A 127 -10.72 12.82 18.96
CA SER A 127 -11.88 11.90 19.05
C SER A 127 -12.18 11.19 17.74
N GLU A 128 -11.99 11.86 16.61
CA GLU A 128 -12.12 11.27 15.28
C GLU A 128 -11.00 10.27 15.00
N ALA A 129 -9.78 10.60 15.41
CA ALA A 129 -8.64 9.69 15.33
C ALA A 129 -8.88 8.39 16.12
N GLN A 130 -9.44 8.48 17.34
CA GLN A 130 -9.83 7.30 18.12
C GLN A 130 -10.89 6.45 17.39
N SER A 131 -11.84 7.11 16.72
CA SER A 131 -12.88 6.43 15.95
C SER A 131 -12.30 5.70 14.74
N LEU A 132 -11.35 6.31 14.00
CA LEU A 132 -10.66 5.68 12.87
C LEU A 132 -9.84 4.45 13.32
N ILE A 133 -9.11 4.55 14.43
CA ILE A 133 -8.38 3.40 15.01
C ILE A 133 -9.33 2.27 15.40
N LEU A 134 -10.46 2.58 16.00
CA LEU A 134 -11.46 1.56 16.35
C LEU A 134 -11.96 0.84 15.10
N VAL A 135 -12.31 1.59 14.05
CA VAL A 135 -12.75 1.04 12.75
C VAL A 135 -11.64 0.18 12.13
N PHE A 136 -10.38 0.59 12.26
CA PHE A 136 -9.25 -0.21 11.80
C PHE A 136 -9.16 -1.57 12.49
N PHE A 137 -9.26 -1.63 13.82
CA PHE A 137 -9.23 -2.90 14.52
C PHE A 137 -10.43 -3.79 14.19
N ILE A 138 -11.64 -3.21 14.01
CA ILE A 138 -12.80 -3.96 13.54
C ILE A 138 -12.54 -4.54 12.15
N TYR A 139 -11.95 -3.76 11.25
CA TYR A 139 -11.56 -4.23 9.92
C TYR A 139 -10.55 -5.38 9.96
N ILE A 140 -9.50 -5.27 10.79
CA ILE A 140 -8.49 -6.34 10.97
C ILE A 140 -9.17 -7.63 11.45
N ILE A 141 -9.98 -7.57 12.50
CA ILE A 141 -10.70 -8.72 13.04
C ILE A 141 -11.61 -9.33 11.97
N ALA A 142 -12.40 -8.51 11.28
CA ALA A 142 -13.27 -8.98 10.21
C ALA A 142 -12.52 -9.65 9.06
N SER A 143 -11.33 -9.16 8.72
CA SER A 143 -10.48 -9.74 7.67
C SER A 143 -9.99 -11.15 8.03
N PHE A 144 -9.65 -11.40 9.30
CA PHE A 144 -9.24 -12.73 9.78
C PHE A 144 -10.39 -13.71 10.00
N LEU A 145 -11.59 -13.20 10.30
CA LEU A 145 -12.79 -14.04 10.51
C LEU A 145 -13.43 -14.52 9.19
N ARG A 146 -12.98 -14.04 8.03
CA ARG A 146 -13.49 -14.49 6.74
C ARG A 146 -13.16 -15.96 6.50
N PRO A 147 -14.17 -16.76 6.10
CA PRO A 147 -13.91 -18.13 5.70
C PRO A 147 -12.99 -18.15 4.48
N ASN A 148 -12.08 -19.11 4.45
CA ASN A 148 -11.19 -19.37 3.32
C ASN A 148 -12.03 -19.97 2.17
N ILE A 149 -12.54 -19.13 1.26
CA ILE A 149 -13.40 -19.58 0.14
C ILE A 149 -12.54 -20.12 -1.00
N THR A 150 -11.32 -19.61 -1.15
CA THR A 150 -10.35 -20.13 -2.10
C THR A 150 -9.49 -21.19 -1.41
N SER A 151 -9.95 -22.46 -1.47
CA SER A 151 -9.03 -23.59 -1.30
C SER A 151 -7.90 -23.41 -2.32
N CYS A 152 -6.66 -23.44 -1.82
CA CYS A 152 -5.46 -23.50 -2.64
C CYS A 152 -5.52 -24.76 -3.52
N ASP A 153 -6.14 -24.69 -4.68
CA ASP A 153 -6.00 -25.67 -5.77
C ASP A 153 -4.65 -25.48 -6.51
N GLY A 154 -3.66 -24.97 -5.80
CA GLY A 154 -2.27 -25.02 -6.23
C GLY A 154 -1.67 -26.32 -5.76
N GLU A 155 -1.27 -27.14 -6.70
CA GLU A 155 -0.51 -28.38 -6.49
C GLU A 155 0.51 -28.17 -5.36
N LEU A 156 0.49 -29.07 -4.38
CA LEU A 156 1.46 -29.18 -3.30
C LEU A 156 2.86 -29.47 -3.89
N GLU A 157 3.46 -28.47 -4.52
CA GLU A 157 4.89 -28.50 -4.68
C GLU A 157 5.49 -28.46 -3.28
N ASN A 158 6.38 -29.40 -3.03
CA ASN A 158 7.10 -29.66 -1.77
C ASN A 158 7.91 -28.44 -1.28
N GLU A 159 7.23 -27.31 -1.04
CA GLU A 159 7.82 -26.20 -0.28
C GLU A 159 7.90 -26.66 1.17
N LYS A 160 9.12 -26.91 1.64
CA LYS A 160 9.47 -27.22 3.02
C LYS A 160 8.69 -26.29 3.94
N ASP A 161 7.82 -26.84 4.80
CA ASP A 161 7.09 -26.09 5.82
C ASP A 161 8.05 -25.17 6.58
N LEU A 162 7.99 -23.88 6.30
CA LEU A 162 8.87 -22.93 6.97
C LEU A 162 8.45 -22.84 8.43
N CYS A 163 9.40 -23.07 9.33
CA CYS A 163 9.15 -22.88 10.76
C CYS A 163 8.60 -21.46 11.00
N LEU A 164 7.57 -21.31 11.83
CA LEU A 164 6.93 -20.03 12.14
C LEU A 164 7.94 -18.91 12.44
N LYS A 165 9.00 -19.23 13.19
CA LYS A 165 10.08 -18.28 13.50
C LYS A 165 10.76 -17.76 12.24
N LYS A 166 10.98 -18.61 11.23
CA LYS A 166 11.58 -18.21 9.95
C LYS A 166 10.60 -17.37 9.13
N ALA A 167 9.29 -17.70 9.14
CA ALA A 167 8.27 -16.92 8.45
C ALA A 167 8.17 -15.49 9.03
N VAL A 168 8.11 -15.36 10.35
CA VAL A 168 8.12 -14.06 11.03
C VAL A 168 9.41 -13.29 10.74
N LEU A 169 10.57 -13.95 10.80
CA LEU A 169 11.85 -13.31 10.48
C LEU A 169 11.89 -12.79 9.03
N ARG A 170 11.31 -13.54 8.08
CA ARG A 170 11.19 -13.09 6.68
C ARG A 170 10.25 -11.89 6.54
N ILE A 171 9.13 -11.87 7.25
CA ILE A 171 8.22 -10.72 7.22
C ILE A 171 8.93 -9.48 7.77
N VAL A 172 9.48 -9.56 8.98
CA VAL A 172 10.16 -8.42 9.61
C VAL A 172 11.38 -7.98 8.80
N GLY A 173 12.22 -8.93 8.40
CA GLY A 173 13.39 -8.64 7.57
C GLY A 173 13.03 -8.10 6.19
N GLY A 174 12.00 -8.66 5.55
CA GLY A 174 11.48 -8.19 4.28
C GLY A 174 10.94 -6.76 4.36
N SER A 175 10.12 -6.45 5.38
CA SER A 175 9.64 -5.08 5.61
C SER A 175 10.77 -4.09 5.88
N ALA A 176 11.77 -4.49 6.68
CA ALA A 176 12.95 -3.65 6.90
C ALA A 176 13.75 -3.41 5.60
N MET A 177 13.94 -4.44 4.77
CA MET A 177 14.62 -4.30 3.46
C MET A 177 13.82 -3.42 2.51
N LEU A 178 12.50 -3.51 2.50
CA LEU A 178 11.62 -2.63 1.71
C LEU A 178 11.77 -1.18 2.16
N TYR A 179 11.72 -0.92 3.45
CA TYR A 179 11.88 0.42 4.02
C TYR A 179 13.24 1.04 3.68
N TYR A 180 14.34 0.37 4.03
CA TYR A 180 15.68 0.88 3.74
C TYR A 180 16.00 0.90 2.24
N GLY A 181 15.46 -0.06 1.48
CA GLY A 181 15.58 -0.10 0.03
C GLY A 181 14.91 1.11 -0.63
N SER A 182 13.71 1.48 -0.16
CA SER A 182 13.00 2.68 -0.59
C SER A 182 13.78 3.96 -0.26
N LEU A 183 14.27 4.11 0.97
CA LEU A 183 15.11 5.26 1.37
C LEU A 183 16.36 5.40 0.49
N LEU A 184 17.07 4.31 0.25
CA LEU A 184 18.26 4.34 -0.61
C LEU A 184 17.91 4.70 -2.05
N PHE A 185 16.82 4.13 -2.57
CA PHE A 185 16.37 4.41 -3.93
C PHE A 185 15.95 5.87 -4.11
N VAL A 186 15.14 6.41 -3.17
CA VAL A 186 14.53 7.73 -3.27
C VAL A 186 15.50 8.81 -2.79
N ASP A 187 15.85 8.81 -1.50
CA ASP A 187 16.55 9.93 -0.87
C ASP A 187 18.01 10.04 -1.34
N ASN A 188 18.69 8.91 -1.49
CA ASN A 188 20.09 8.89 -1.90
C ASN A 188 20.27 8.73 -3.42
N GLY A 189 19.24 8.23 -4.11
CA GLY A 189 19.28 7.91 -5.53
C GLY A 189 18.48 8.88 -6.39
N ALA A 190 17.14 8.79 -6.35
CA ALA A 190 16.28 9.49 -7.28
C ALA A 190 16.27 11.01 -7.06
N ILE A 191 16.13 11.49 -5.82
CA ILE A 191 16.10 12.93 -5.51
C ILE A 191 17.37 13.63 -6.01
N PRO A 192 18.59 13.24 -5.62
CA PRO A 192 19.80 13.91 -6.09
C PRO A 192 20.00 13.81 -7.62
N LEU A 193 19.44 12.77 -8.26
CA LEU A 193 19.51 12.65 -9.72
C LEU A 193 18.60 13.67 -10.41
N VAL A 194 17.36 13.84 -9.90
CA VAL A 194 16.36 14.74 -10.46
C VAL A 194 16.74 16.21 -10.22
N GLU A 195 17.38 16.53 -9.08
CA GLU A 195 17.95 17.86 -8.79
C GLU A 195 18.98 18.30 -9.82
N VAL A 196 19.82 17.37 -10.30
CA VAL A 196 20.81 17.67 -11.37
C VAL A 196 20.13 18.11 -12.67
N PHE A 197 18.87 17.67 -12.93
CA PHE A 197 18.09 18.09 -14.10
C PHE A 197 17.33 19.41 -13.88
N GLY A 198 17.47 20.07 -12.71
CA GLY A 198 16.94 21.39 -12.43
C GLY A 198 15.45 21.42 -12.06
N PHE A 199 14.88 20.30 -11.62
CA PHE A 199 13.52 20.31 -11.07
C PHE A 199 13.48 21.03 -9.72
N SER A 200 12.38 21.74 -9.44
CA SER A 200 12.21 22.42 -8.18
C SER A 200 12.01 21.45 -7.00
N GLU A 201 12.46 21.80 -5.79
CA GLU A 201 12.25 21.03 -4.57
C GLU A 201 10.78 20.68 -4.35
N LYS A 202 9.86 21.61 -4.66
CA LYS A 202 8.42 21.39 -4.57
C LYS A 202 7.95 20.29 -5.53
N ALA A 203 8.40 20.31 -6.78
CA ALA A 203 8.05 19.30 -7.77
C ALA A 203 8.61 17.92 -7.37
N ILE A 204 9.84 17.89 -6.84
CA ILE A 204 10.47 16.65 -6.35
C ILE A 204 9.67 16.07 -5.16
N GLY A 205 9.33 16.91 -4.18
CA GLY A 205 8.55 16.47 -3.02
C GLY A 205 7.18 15.92 -3.39
N MET A 206 6.47 16.59 -4.30
CA MET A 206 5.12 16.17 -4.72
C MET A 206 5.09 14.93 -5.61
N THR A 207 6.19 14.60 -6.30
CA THR A 207 6.21 13.48 -7.25
C THR A 207 7.13 12.34 -6.79
N VAL A 208 8.42 12.64 -6.62
CA VAL A 208 9.44 11.60 -6.34
C VAL A 208 9.23 11.00 -4.96
N VAL A 209 8.91 11.80 -3.95
CA VAL A 209 8.65 11.31 -2.58
C VAL A 209 7.35 10.50 -2.54
N ALA A 210 6.26 11.01 -3.12
CA ALA A 210 4.98 10.30 -3.13
C ALA A 210 5.05 8.95 -3.85
N ILE A 211 5.70 8.91 -5.02
CA ILE A 211 5.95 7.63 -5.73
C ILE A 211 6.90 6.75 -4.91
N GLY A 212 7.89 7.35 -4.29
CA GLY A 212 8.94 6.66 -3.55
C GLY A 212 8.43 5.90 -2.33
N THR A 213 7.50 6.46 -1.57
CA THR A 213 6.90 5.77 -0.43
C THR A 213 6.04 4.58 -0.88
N SER A 214 5.44 4.63 -2.08
CA SER A 214 4.67 3.53 -2.67
C SER A 214 5.50 2.48 -3.43
N LEU A 215 6.83 2.61 -3.48
CA LEU A 215 7.71 1.59 -4.09
C LEU A 215 7.63 0.23 -3.40
N PRO A 216 7.58 0.12 -2.07
CA PRO A 216 7.35 -1.15 -1.40
C PRO A 216 6.09 -1.87 -1.89
N GLU A 217 4.97 -1.16 -2.00
CA GLU A 217 3.70 -1.69 -2.50
C GLU A 217 3.82 -2.19 -3.94
N LEU A 218 4.48 -1.41 -4.81
CA LEU A 218 4.73 -1.78 -6.19
C LEU A 218 5.57 -3.06 -6.30
N PHE A 219 6.69 -3.13 -5.59
CA PHE A 219 7.59 -4.29 -5.64
C PHE A 219 6.94 -5.54 -5.05
N VAL A 220 6.18 -5.41 -3.95
CA VAL A 220 5.46 -6.54 -3.34
C VAL A 220 4.33 -7.01 -4.25
N THR A 221 3.60 -6.10 -4.89
CA THR A 221 2.55 -6.44 -5.86
C THR A 221 3.13 -7.17 -7.07
N LEU A 222 4.24 -6.66 -7.63
CA LEU A 222 4.98 -7.33 -8.72
C LEU A 222 5.44 -8.73 -8.32
N MET A 223 6.04 -8.87 -7.12
CA MET A 223 6.54 -10.15 -6.63
C MET A 223 5.41 -11.15 -6.37
N ALA A 224 4.30 -10.70 -5.76
CA ALA A 224 3.13 -11.53 -5.53
C ALA A 224 2.54 -12.05 -6.85
N LEU A 225 2.40 -11.19 -7.86
CA LEU A 225 1.92 -11.59 -9.18
C LEU A 225 2.90 -12.52 -9.91
N TYR A 226 4.20 -12.28 -9.80
CA TYR A 226 5.22 -13.18 -10.33
C TYR A 226 5.15 -14.57 -9.70
N LYS A 227 4.88 -14.64 -8.39
CA LYS A 227 4.68 -15.90 -7.66
C LYS A 227 3.23 -16.46 -7.79
N LYS A 228 2.38 -15.84 -8.61
CA LYS A 228 0.96 -16.18 -8.83
C LYS A 228 0.08 -16.05 -7.57
N GLU A 229 0.50 -15.26 -6.59
CA GLU A 229 -0.23 -14.98 -5.36
C GLU A 229 -1.13 -13.75 -5.53
N VAL A 230 -2.15 -13.88 -6.39
CA VAL A 230 -3.04 -12.76 -6.77
C VAL A 230 -3.80 -12.20 -5.57
N GLY A 231 -4.20 -13.05 -4.62
CA GLY A 231 -4.85 -12.64 -3.36
C GLY A 231 -3.97 -11.71 -2.54
N ILE A 232 -2.67 -12.04 -2.37
CA ILE A 232 -1.69 -11.20 -1.67
C ILE A 232 -1.53 -9.85 -2.40
N SER A 233 -1.44 -9.87 -3.73
CA SER A 233 -1.29 -8.65 -4.54
C SER A 233 -2.46 -7.68 -4.35
N LEU A 234 -3.70 -8.13 -4.49
CA LEU A 234 -4.88 -7.29 -4.29
C LEU A 234 -5.02 -6.85 -2.84
N GLY A 235 -4.79 -7.78 -1.92
CA GLY A 235 -4.82 -7.51 -0.50
C GLY A 235 -3.82 -6.45 -0.09
N ASN A 236 -2.59 -6.49 -0.61
CA ASN A 236 -1.56 -5.49 -0.36
C ASN A 236 -2.08 -4.08 -0.73
N ILE A 237 -2.56 -3.88 -1.95
CA ILE A 237 -2.98 -2.56 -2.44
C ILE A 237 -4.20 -2.01 -1.67
N ILE A 238 -5.26 -2.82 -1.54
CA ILE A 238 -6.47 -2.36 -0.85
C ILE A 238 -6.21 -2.21 0.64
N GLY A 239 -5.44 -3.13 1.23
CA GLY A 239 -5.06 -3.09 2.64
C GLY A 239 -4.20 -1.88 2.97
N SER A 240 -3.21 -1.54 2.12
CA SER A 240 -2.38 -0.33 2.29
C SER A 240 -3.23 0.94 2.25
N ASN A 241 -4.19 1.03 1.34
CA ASN A 241 -5.07 2.20 1.27
C ASN A 241 -5.94 2.34 2.52
N ILE A 242 -6.48 1.23 3.05
CA ILE A 242 -7.24 1.22 4.30
C ILE A 242 -6.34 1.54 5.49
N PHE A 243 -5.15 0.94 5.56
CA PHE A 243 -4.16 1.18 6.61
C PHE A 243 -3.74 2.65 6.66
N ASN A 244 -3.48 3.25 5.50
CA ASN A 244 -3.10 4.65 5.38
C ASN A 244 -4.19 5.58 5.93
N ILE A 245 -5.46 5.35 5.60
CA ILE A 245 -6.57 6.18 6.08
C ILE A 245 -6.87 5.89 7.55
N LEU A 246 -7.09 4.62 7.91
CA LEU A 246 -7.62 4.29 9.24
C LEU A 246 -6.54 4.25 10.33
N PHE A 247 -5.30 3.86 10.00
CA PHE A 247 -4.25 3.70 10.99
C PHE A 247 -3.20 4.81 10.94
N VAL A 248 -2.66 5.14 9.77
CA VAL A 248 -1.61 6.16 9.66
C VAL A 248 -2.13 7.53 10.06
N LEU A 249 -3.21 8.02 9.43
CA LEU A 249 -3.80 9.32 9.76
C LEU A 249 -4.24 9.38 11.23
N SER A 250 -4.89 8.34 11.72
CA SER A 250 -5.36 8.32 13.11
C SER A 250 -4.21 8.32 14.11
N THR A 251 -3.17 7.51 13.89
CA THR A 251 -1.99 7.47 14.78
C THR A 251 -1.33 8.83 14.86
N ILE A 252 -1.21 9.52 13.73
CA ILE A 252 -0.62 10.86 13.67
C ILE A 252 -1.53 11.88 14.36
N SER A 253 -2.85 11.84 14.09
CA SER A 253 -3.82 12.77 14.69
C SER A 253 -3.96 12.60 16.21
N LEU A 254 -3.64 11.42 16.78
CA LEU A 254 -3.57 11.22 18.21
C LEU A 254 -2.37 11.95 18.86
N ILE A 255 -1.33 12.24 18.08
CA ILE A 255 -0.13 12.94 18.55
C ILE A 255 -0.27 14.45 18.30
N SER A 256 -0.72 14.81 17.11
CA SER A 256 -0.92 16.19 16.67
C SER A 256 -2.16 16.24 15.76
N PRO A 257 -3.19 17.03 16.12
CA PRO A 257 -4.35 17.24 15.24
C PRO A 257 -3.88 17.63 13.83
N ILE A 258 -4.49 17.01 12.82
CA ILE A 258 -4.17 17.30 11.43
C ILE A 258 -5.10 18.42 10.97
N GLU A 259 -4.51 19.53 10.53
CA GLU A 259 -5.22 20.70 10.00
C GLU A 259 -5.01 20.81 8.48
N GLY A 260 -5.79 21.63 7.75
CA GLY A 260 -5.55 21.93 6.34
C GLY A 260 -6.33 21.06 5.34
N ALA A 261 -7.38 20.41 5.76
CA ALA A 261 -8.17 19.48 4.95
C ALA A 261 -8.81 20.06 3.69
N SER A 262 -9.02 21.39 3.60
CA SER A 262 -9.64 22.02 2.43
C SER A 262 -8.85 21.83 1.13
N ASN A 263 -7.55 21.61 1.23
CA ASN A 263 -6.65 21.48 0.08
C ASN A 263 -6.57 20.04 -0.48
N VAL A 264 -7.12 19.06 0.21
CA VAL A 264 -6.96 17.62 -0.13
C VAL A 264 -8.28 16.90 -0.47
N ILE A 265 -9.40 17.63 -0.49
CA ILE A 265 -10.71 17.07 -0.87
C ILE A 265 -10.69 16.57 -2.31
N PHE A 266 -9.94 17.24 -3.19
CA PHE A 266 -9.81 16.84 -4.58
C PHE A 266 -9.03 15.52 -4.70
N GLU A 267 -7.93 15.35 -3.96
CA GLU A 267 -7.13 14.12 -3.92
C GLU A 267 -7.94 12.96 -3.35
N LEU A 268 -8.74 13.20 -2.31
CA LEU A 268 -9.64 12.20 -1.76
C LEU A 268 -10.70 11.76 -2.80
N PHE A 269 -11.32 12.74 -3.49
CA PHE A 269 -12.27 12.46 -4.57
C PHE A 269 -11.59 11.66 -5.70
N LEU A 270 -10.39 12.06 -6.11
CA LEU A 270 -9.63 11.37 -7.14
C LEU A 270 -9.31 9.93 -6.72
N GLY A 271 -8.87 9.71 -5.47
CA GLY A 271 -8.63 8.39 -4.93
C GLY A 271 -9.87 7.48 -4.95
N VAL A 272 -11.05 8.03 -4.63
CA VAL A 272 -12.32 7.30 -4.75
C VAL A 272 -12.64 6.98 -6.20
N VAL A 273 -12.41 7.89 -7.14
CA VAL A 273 -12.61 7.66 -8.58
C VAL A 273 -11.71 6.53 -9.07
N PHE A 274 -10.42 6.53 -8.71
CA PHE A 274 -9.50 5.44 -9.07
C PHE A 274 -9.93 4.09 -8.48
N LEU A 275 -10.40 4.10 -7.23
CA LEU A 275 -10.92 2.91 -6.57
C LEU A 275 -12.17 2.36 -7.29
N LEU A 276 -13.09 3.24 -7.70
CA LEU A 276 -14.28 2.87 -8.46
C LEU A 276 -13.94 2.35 -9.84
N PHE A 277 -12.95 2.93 -10.54
CA PHE A 277 -12.47 2.39 -11.81
C PHE A 277 -11.85 1.01 -11.65
N LEU A 278 -10.98 0.81 -10.65
CA LEU A 278 -10.41 -0.50 -10.36
C LEU A 278 -11.51 -1.53 -10.07
N MET A 279 -12.49 -1.17 -9.23
CA MET A 279 -13.65 -1.99 -8.92
C MET A 279 -14.45 -2.32 -10.18
N LEU A 280 -14.75 -1.33 -11.03
CA LEU A 280 -15.49 -1.50 -12.27
C LEU A 280 -14.80 -2.48 -13.22
N PHE A 281 -13.49 -2.36 -13.40
CA PHE A 281 -12.70 -3.24 -14.27
C PHE A 281 -12.69 -4.68 -13.75
N ILE A 282 -12.59 -4.86 -12.45
CA ILE A 282 -12.67 -6.19 -11.82
C ILE A 282 -14.07 -6.79 -12.00
N PHE A 283 -15.13 -5.99 -11.82
CA PHE A 283 -16.52 -6.47 -11.95
C PHE A 283 -16.91 -6.80 -13.38
N ILE A 284 -16.51 -6.01 -14.38
CA ILE A 284 -16.85 -6.22 -15.78
C ILE A 284 -15.92 -7.27 -16.44
N GLY A 285 -14.60 -7.10 -16.24
CA GLY A 285 -13.56 -7.90 -16.90
C GLY A 285 -13.15 -9.17 -16.15
N LYS A 286 -13.62 -9.37 -14.91
CA LYS A 286 -13.11 -10.41 -13.98
C LYS A 286 -11.59 -10.32 -13.80
N GLY A 287 -11.03 -9.11 -13.89
CA GLY A 287 -9.61 -8.82 -13.77
C GLY A 287 -9.20 -7.55 -14.49
N LEU A 288 -7.91 -7.31 -14.60
CA LEU A 288 -7.34 -6.17 -15.31
C LEU A 288 -6.72 -6.61 -16.63
N ASN A 289 -7.07 -5.92 -17.71
CA ASN A 289 -6.41 -6.04 -19.01
C ASN A 289 -5.46 -4.84 -19.25
N LYS A 290 -4.65 -4.93 -20.32
CA LYS A 290 -3.64 -3.89 -20.61
C LYS A 290 -4.23 -2.49 -20.86
N ALA A 291 -5.41 -2.40 -21.50
CA ALA A 291 -6.05 -1.11 -21.77
C ALA A 291 -6.57 -0.46 -20.49
N GLU A 292 -7.22 -1.24 -19.62
CA GLU A 292 -7.67 -0.81 -18.30
C GLU A 292 -6.50 -0.39 -17.40
N SER A 293 -5.39 -1.14 -17.46
CA SER A 293 -4.14 -0.80 -16.76
C SER A 293 -3.55 0.52 -17.22
N LEU A 294 -3.52 0.78 -18.53
CA LEU A 294 -3.08 2.06 -19.07
C LEU A 294 -3.99 3.21 -18.62
N LEU A 295 -5.31 2.99 -18.56
CA LEU A 295 -6.24 4.00 -18.05
C LEU A 295 -5.99 4.31 -16.57
N LEU A 296 -5.64 3.32 -15.73
CA LEU A 296 -5.26 3.55 -14.33
C LEU A 296 -3.93 4.29 -14.16
N ILE A 297 -2.99 4.12 -15.08
CA ILE A 297 -1.67 4.78 -15.01
C ILE A 297 -1.73 6.23 -15.50
N LEU A 298 -2.59 6.51 -16.48
CA LEU A 298 -2.65 7.81 -17.16
C LEU A 298 -3.72 8.76 -16.60
N GLY A 299 -4.70 8.24 -15.82
CA GLY A 299 -5.74 9.03 -15.16
C GLY A 299 -5.30 9.62 -13.88
#